data_902357f4e9135234c8767b6b0ff918ee
#
_entry.id   902357f4e9135234c8767b6b0ff918ee
#
_cell.length_a   1.000
_cell.length_b   1.000
_cell.length_c   1.000
_cell.angle_alpha   90.00
_cell.angle_beta   90.00
_cell.angle_gamma   90.00
#
_symmetry.space_group_name_H-M   'P 1'
#
loop_
_entity.id
_entity.type
_entity.pdbx_description
1 polymer ?
#
loop_
_entity_poly.entity_id
_entity_poly.type
_entity_poly.pdbx_seq_one_letter_code
_entity_poly.pdbx_strand_id
1 'polypeptide(L)'
;MNRIKELLAVSPIIAAVKDGESVELAVKSDCDVVFTLFGSICDIGEIVRKIKDAGKICFVHADLVEGLALKETAARFIKENTAADGVISTKPAVIKAAREQGLMTIHRCFLLDSKSLDSFLKQLSAVGADCVEVLPGVMPKVIERVISVAKVPVIAGGLISDKEDAITALEAGADGIS
;
A
#
# COMPACT_ATOMS: atom_id res chain seq x y z
N MET A 1 0.86 -1.85 -19.10
CA MET A 1 -0.14 -2.56 -18.27
C MET A 1 0.22 -2.29 -16.81
N ASN A 2 -0.73 -2.06 -15.90
CA ASN A 2 -0.41 -1.74 -14.50
C ASN A 2 -0.23 -3.04 -13.72
N ARG A 3 1.02 -3.34 -13.30
CA ARG A 3 1.38 -4.58 -12.61
C ARG A 3 0.60 -4.79 -11.30
N ILE A 4 0.32 -3.71 -10.54
CA ILE A 4 -0.45 -3.82 -9.30
C ILE A 4 -1.89 -4.26 -9.61
N LYS A 5 -2.49 -3.72 -10.67
CA LYS A 5 -3.84 -4.13 -11.09
C LYS A 5 -3.92 -5.62 -11.44
N GLU A 6 -2.91 -6.15 -12.08
CA GLU A 6 -2.84 -7.58 -12.42
C GLU A 6 -2.70 -8.45 -11.16
N LEU A 7 -1.88 -8.03 -10.21
CA LEU A 7 -1.72 -8.71 -8.91
C LEU A 7 -3.04 -8.74 -8.14
N LEU A 8 -3.72 -7.60 -8.02
CA LEU A 8 -4.98 -7.48 -7.28
C LEU A 8 -6.14 -8.23 -7.96
N ALA A 9 -6.13 -8.36 -9.28
CA ALA A 9 -7.13 -9.15 -10.00
C ALA A 9 -7.05 -10.65 -9.68
N VAL A 10 -5.87 -11.15 -9.30
CA VAL A 10 -5.66 -12.55 -8.91
C VAL A 10 -5.86 -12.74 -7.41
N SER A 11 -5.30 -11.84 -6.59
CA SER A 11 -5.34 -11.91 -5.13
C SER A 11 -5.69 -10.52 -4.56
N PRO A 12 -6.99 -10.22 -4.38
CA PRO A 12 -7.41 -8.89 -3.93
C PRO A 12 -7.18 -8.65 -2.44
N ILE A 13 -6.94 -9.70 -1.65
CA ILE A 13 -6.68 -9.57 -0.21
C ILE A 13 -5.19 -9.45 0.04
N ILE A 14 -4.81 -8.42 0.75
CA ILE A 14 -3.43 -8.05 1.08
C ILE A 14 -3.20 -8.31 2.57
N ALA A 15 -2.11 -9.00 2.89
CA ALA A 15 -1.72 -9.20 4.29
C ALA A 15 -0.96 -7.97 4.81
N ALA A 16 -1.54 -7.24 5.76
CA ALA A 16 -0.89 -6.11 6.43
C ALA A 16 -0.21 -6.60 7.72
N VAL A 17 1.13 -6.58 7.75
CA VAL A 17 1.91 -7.08 8.89
C VAL A 17 2.45 -5.94 9.75
N LYS A 18 2.33 -6.08 11.07
CA LYS A 18 2.68 -5.05 12.07
C LYS A 18 3.72 -5.50 13.11
N ASP A 19 4.11 -6.76 13.06
CA ASP A 19 5.08 -7.40 13.95
C ASP A 19 5.60 -8.72 13.35
N GLY A 20 6.55 -9.35 14.03
CA GLY A 20 7.15 -10.61 13.58
C GLY A 20 6.17 -11.78 13.54
N GLU A 21 5.19 -11.83 14.44
CA GLU A 21 4.17 -12.89 14.46
C GLU A 21 3.26 -12.79 13.23
N SER A 22 2.80 -11.60 12.89
CA SER A 22 2.00 -11.37 11.68
C SER A 22 2.78 -11.66 10.39
N VAL A 23 4.11 -11.49 10.37
CA VAL A 23 4.95 -11.94 9.24
C VAL A 23 4.90 -13.46 9.11
N GLU A 24 5.03 -14.22 10.22
CA GLU A 24 4.95 -15.69 10.18
C GLU A 24 3.61 -16.21 9.68
N LEU A 25 2.52 -15.48 9.98
CA LEU A 25 1.19 -15.82 9.48
C LEU A 25 1.07 -15.46 7.98
N ALA A 26 1.53 -14.28 7.59
CA ALA A 26 1.45 -13.82 6.20
C ALA A 26 2.23 -14.71 5.23
N VAL A 27 3.44 -15.16 5.59
CA VAL A 27 4.25 -16.04 4.71
C VAL A 27 3.60 -17.41 4.50
N LYS A 28 2.73 -17.87 5.41
CA LYS A 28 1.98 -19.13 5.31
C LYS A 28 0.58 -18.97 4.71
N SER A 29 0.11 -17.73 4.53
CA SER A 29 -1.23 -17.45 3.99
C SER A 29 -1.27 -17.58 2.48
N ASP A 30 -2.49 -17.58 1.92
CA ASP A 30 -2.72 -17.56 0.47
C ASP A 30 -2.61 -16.15 -0.14
N CYS A 31 -2.35 -15.11 0.67
CA CYS A 31 -2.16 -13.75 0.17
C CYS A 31 -0.86 -13.63 -0.61
N ASP A 32 -0.90 -13.15 -1.84
CA ASP A 32 0.30 -12.95 -2.67
C ASP A 32 1.02 -11.65 -2.33
N VAL A 33 0.30 -10.65 -1.82
CA VAL A 33 0.81 -9.31 -1.52
C VAL A 33 0.85 -9.08 -0.01
N VAL A 34 1.98 -8.56 0.46
CA VAL A 34 2.21 -8.23 1.87
C VAL A 34 2.60 -6.76 2.02
N PHE A 35 1.93 -6.05 2.91
CA PHE A 35 2.27 -4.69 3.34
C PHE A 35 3.01 -4.74 4.68
N THR A 36 4.25 -4.27 4.72
CA THR A 36 5.06 -4.19 5.93
C THR A 36 4.83 -2.83 6.59
N LEU A 37 4.17 -2.84 7.75
CA LEU A 37 3.74 -1.65 8.50
C LEU A 37 4.58 -1.41 9.76
N PHE A 38 5.76 -1.98 9.86
CA PHE A 38 6.67 -1.89 11.01
C PHE A 38 8.12 -2.12 10.59
N GLY A 39 9.02 -2.00 11.55
CA GLY A 39 10.45 -2.21 11.36
C GLY A 39 11.23 -0.89 11.46
N SER A 40 12.52 -1.01 11.38
CA SER A 40 13.48 0.10 11.48
C SER A 40 14.50 0.03 10.34
N ILE A 41 15.30 1.06 10.18
CA ILE A 41 16.43 1.03 9.24
C ILE A 41 17.42 -0.11 9.53
N CYS A 42 17.39 -0.70 10.74
CA CYS A 42 18.31 -1.76 11.16
C CYS A 42 17.83 -3.17 10.77
N ASP A 43 16.52 -3.38 10.63
CA ASP A 43 15.93 -4.72 10.47
C ASP A 43 14.96 -4.88 9.28
N ILE A 44 14.52 -3.77 8.68
CA ILE A 44 13.56 -3.82 7.56
C ILE A 44 14.04 -4.70 6.39
N GLY A 45 15.35 -4.74 6.13
CA GLY A 45 15.93 -5.59 5.08
C GLY A 45 15.74 -7.09 5.35
N GLU A 46 15.84 -7.51 6.63
CA GLU A 46 15.62 -8.91 7.02
C GLU A 46 14.15 -9.28 6.99
N ILE A 47 13.27 -8.39 7.47
CA ILE A 47 11.81 -8.56 7.43
C ILE A 47 11.35 -8.77 5.97
N VAL A 48 11.78 -7.88 5.08
CA VAL A 48 11.44 -7.97 3.65
C VAL A 48 11.98 -9.26 3.03
N ARG A 49 13.23 -9.62 3.30
CA ARG A 49 13.84 -10.86 2.77
C ARG A 49 13.02 -12.08 3.16
N LYS A 50 12.58 -12.21 4.41
CA LYS A 50 11.76 -13.32 4.87
C LYS A 50 10.44 -13.43 4.10
N ILE A 51 9.78 -12.30 3.82
CA ILE A 51 8.57 -12.24 3.01
C ILE A 51 8.87 -12.66 1.56
N LYS A 52 9.97 -12.18 1.00
CA LYS A 52 10.40 -12.49 -0.37
C LYS A 52 10.80 -13.95 -0.55
N ASP A 53 11.46 -14.56 0.43
CA ASP A 53 11.86 -15.98 0.42
C ASP A 53 10.64 -16.91 0.41
N ALA A 54 9.49 -16.45 0.91
CA ALA A 54 8.20 -17.14 0.80
C ALA A 54 7.50 -16.92 -0.57
N GLY A 55 8.15 -16.25 -1.53
CA GLY A 55 7.60 -15.98 -2.87
C GLY A 55 6.59 -14.85 -2.94
N LYS A 56 6.40 -14.08 -1.88
CA LYS A 56 5.41 -13.00 -1.81
C LYS A 56 5.91 -11.71 -2.45
N ILE A 57 4.98 -10.85 -2.84
CA ILE A 57 5.23 -9.46 -3.25
C ILE A 57 5.19 -8.58 -2.01
N CYS A 58 6.24 -7.82 -1.76
CA CYS A 58 6.39 -7.03 -0.54
C CYS A 58 6.43 -5.53 -0.82
N PHE A 59 5.52 -4.79 -0.18
CA PHE A 59 5.54 -3.33 -0.13
C PHE A 59 5.94 -2.86 1.26
N VAL A 60 6.90 -1.94 1.34
CA VAL A 60 7.32 -1.30 2.60
C VAL A 60 6.60 0.02 2.77
N HIS A 61 5.93 0.20 3.91
CA HIS A 61 5.36 1.49 4.29
C HIS A 61 6.46 2.40 4.85
N ALA A 62 7.00 3.26 3.99
CA ALA A 62 8.15 4.10 4.32
C ALA A 62 7.92 4.98 5.55
N ASP A 63 6.70 5.48 5.75
CA ASP A 63 6.35 6.37 6.86
C ASP A 63 6.39 5.67 8.24
N LEU A 64 6.42 4.33 8.26
CA LEU A 64 6.40 3.51 9.47
C LEU A 64 7.75 2.80 9.75
N VAL A 65 8.76 3.04 8.92
CA VAL A 65 10.13 2.54 9.18
C VAL A 65 10.84 3.48 10.14
N GLU A 66 11.11 3.01 11.35
CA GLU A 66 11.81 3.79 12.36
C GLU A 66 13.21 4.20 11.89
N GLY A 67 13.57 5.46 12.14
CA GLY A 67 14.86 6.03 11.75
C GLY A 67 14.93 6.46 10.27
N LEU A 68 13.92 6.22 9.47
CA LEU A 68 13.87 6.63 8.07
C LEU A 68 13.29 8.04 7.92
N ALA A 69 14.09 8.97 7.43
CA ALA A 69 13.61 10.33 7.14
C ALA A 69 12.72 10.32 5.89
N LEU A 70 11.48 10.84 6.00
CA LEU A 70 10.48 10.86 4.91
C LEU A 70 10.79 11.91 3.84
N LYS A 71 11.92 11.73 3.17
CA LYS A 71 12.39 12.51 2.03
C LYS A 71 12.62 11.59 0.83
N GLU A 72 13.02 12.14 -0.28
CA GLU A 72 13.36 11.39 -1.52
C GLU A 72 14.40 10.28 -1.27
N THR A 73 15.32 10.51 -0.31
CA THR A 73 16.32 9.52 0.11
C THR A 73 15.74 8.25 0.73
N ALA A 74 14.50 8.30 1.26
CA ALA A 74 13.81 7.12 1.79
C ALA A 74 13.59 6.04 0.72
N ALA A 75 13.18 6.47 -0.47
CA ALA A 75 12.98 5.54 -1.59
C ALA A 75 14.28 4.87 -2.02
N ARG A 76 15.37 5.64 -2.08
CA ARG A 76 16.70 5.11 -2.39
C ARG A 76 17.17 4.12 -1.32
N PHE A 77 16.99 4.45 -0.04
CA PHE A 77 17.34 3.54 1.06
C PHE A 77 16.61 2.19 0.92
N ILE A 78 15.28 2.22 0.72
CA ILE A 78 14.49 0.99 0.55
C ILE A 78 14.98 0.20 -0.66
N LYS A 79 15.26 0.86 -1.79
CA LYS A 79 15.75 0.20 -3.01
C LYS A 79 17.12 -0.47 -2.83
N GLU A 80 18.05 0.19 -2.13
CA GLU A 80 19.43 -0.28 -1.98
C GLU A 80 19.61 -1.29 -0.83
N ASN A 81 18.74 -1.22 0.21
CA ASN A 81 18.92 -2.01 1.44
C ASN A 81 17.86 -3.09 1.65
N THR A 82 16.88 -3.19 0.75
CA THR A 82 15.84 -4.22 0.84
C THR A 82 15.58 -4.87 -0.52
N ALA A 83 14.92 -6.02 -0.51
CA ALA A 83 14.40 -6.68 -1.71
C ALA A 83 12.92 -6.33 -1.99
N ALA A 84 12.43 -5.20 -1.48
CA ALA A 84 11.03 -4.78 -1.63
C ALA A 84 10.67 -4.57 -3.11
N ASP A 85 9.47 -4.96 -3.48
CA ASP A 85 8.91 -4.76 -4.82
C ASP A 85 8.33 -3.34 -4.96
N GLY A 86 7.96 -2.71 -3.84
CA GLY A 86 7.34 -1.38 -3.86
C GLY A 86 7.34 -0.67 -2.52
N VAL A 87 6.84 0.55 -2.56
CA VAL A 87 6.76 1.47 -1.42
C VAL A 87 5.34 1.98 -1.26
N ILE A 88 4.90 2.06 -0.01
CA ILE A 88 3.69 2.77 0.42
C ILE A 88 4.14 4.03 1.15
N SER A 89 3.53 5.17 0.86
CA SER A 89 3.77 6.41 1.62
C SER A 89 2.58 7.36 1.53
N THR A 90 2.41 8.18 2.56
CA THR A 90 1.50 9.33 2.53
C THR A 90 2.15 10.56 1.89
N LYS A 91 3.46 10.52 1.61
CA LYS A 91 4.25 11.65 1.13
C LYS A 91 4.45 11.59 -0.39
N PRO A 92 3.86 12.53 -1.18
CA PRO A 92 4.04 12.59 -2.62
C PRO A 92 5.51 12.59 -3.08
N ALA A 93 6.40 13.24 -2.33
CA ALA A 93 7.83 13.27 -2.66
C ALA A 93 8.48 11.88 -2.61
N VAL A 94 8.14 11.07 -1.58
CA VAL A 94 8.61 9.68 -1.45
C VAL A 94 8.08 8.81 -2.58
N ILE A 95 6.79 8.95 -2.93
CA ILE A 95 6.16 8.22 -4.04
C ILE A 95 6.85 8.50 -5.37
N LYS A 96 7.08 9.79 -5.69
CA LYS A 96 7.79 10.18 -6.91
C LYS A 96 9.21 9.61 -6.97
N ALA A 97 9.97 9.75 -5.89
CA ALA A 97 11.33 9.22 -5.81
C ALA A 97 11.36 7.68 -5.91
N ALA A 98 10.41 6.97 -5.29
CA ALA A 98 10.30 5.51 -5.39
C ALA A 98 10.04 5.05 -6.83
N ARG A 99 9.18 5.75 -7.54
CA ARG A 99 8.91 5.49 -8.95
C ARG A 99 10.14 5.70 -9.83
N GLU A 100 10.91 6.76 -9.60
CA GLU A 100 12.18 7.03 -10.29
C GLU A 100 13.22 5.94 -10.04
N GLN A 101 13.17 5.28 -8.88
CA GLN A 101 14.00 4.11 -8.56
C GLN A 101 13.46 2.78 -9.15
N GLY A 102 12.36 2.81 -9.90
CA GLY A 102 11.74 1.62 -10.48
C GLY A 102 11.02 0.71 -9.48
N LEU A 103 10.63 1.25 -8.31
CA LEU A 103 9.76 0.58 -7.35
C LEU A 103 8.29 0.80 -7.71
N MET A 104 7.45 -0.20 -7.47
CA MET A 104 5.99 -0.02 -7.51
C MET A 104 5.57 0.93 -6.39
N THR A 105 4.54 1.74 -6.62
CA THR A 105 4.17 2.81 -5.69
C THR A 105 2.71 2.78 -5.32
N ILE A 106 2.44 2.88 -4.01
CA ILE A 106 1.09 3.01 -3.46
C ILE A 106 1.02 4.30 -2.65
N HIS A 107 0.21 5.26 -3.11
CA HIS A 107 -0.03 6.50 -2.37
C HIS A 107 -1.17 6.27 -1.38
N ARG A 108 -0.86 6.26 -0.09
CA ARG A 108 -1.83 6.09 1.01
C ARG A 108 -2.44 7.43 1.40
N CYS A 109 -3.76 7.46 1.56
CA CYS A 109 -4.48 8.65 1.95
C CYS A 109 -5.51 8.38 3.05
N PHE A 110 -5.50 9.22 4.07
CA PHE A 110 -6.51 9.22 5.14
C PHE A 110 -7.62 10.22 4.79
N LEU A 111 -8.83 9.71 4.58
CA LEU A 111 -10.01 10.51 4.21
C LEU A 111 -10.85 10.80 5.46
N LEU A 112 -10.46 11.83 6.21
CA LEU A 112 -11.03 12.17 7.50
C LEU A 112 -12.29 13.04 7.39
N ASP A 113 -12.38 13.84 6.32
CA ASP A 113 -13.48 14.78 6.06
C ASP A 113 -13.59 15.11 4.56
N SER A 114 -14.59 15.92 4.20
CA SER A 114 -14.81 16.34 2.81
C SER A 114 -13.62 17.12 2.23
N LYS A 115 -12.91 17.88 3.05
CA LYS A 115 -11.75 18.67 2.62
C LYS A 115 -10.57 17.78 2.27
N SER A 116 -10.31 16.75 3.07
CA SER A 116 -9.26 15.76 2.78
C SER A 116 -9.58 14.97 1.52
N LEU A 117 -10.83 14.57 1.31
CA LEU A 117 -11.28 13.92 0.09
C LEU A 117 -11.10 14.80 -1.14
N ASP A 118 -11.58 16.05 -1.10
CA ASP A 118 -11.45 16.98 -2.24
C ASP A 118 -9.98 17.30 -2.57
N SER A 119 -9.14 17.44 -1.54
CA SER A 119 -7.70 17.64 -1.70
C SER A 119 -7.03 16.42 -2.35
N PHE A 120 -7.38 15.22 -1.89
CA PHE A 120 -6.87 13.97 -2.45
C PHE A 120 -7.26 13.80 -3.93
N LEU A 121 -8.54 13.99 -4.26
CA LEU A 121 -9.04 13.87 -5.64
C LEU A 121 -8.30 14.82 -6.61
N LYS A 122 -7.99 16.04 -6.17
CA LYS A 122 -7.20 17.00 -6.96
C LYS A 122 -5.75 16.58 -7.17
N GLN A 123 -5.17 15.83 -6.23
CA GLN A 123 -3.76 15.43 -6.25
C GLN A 123 -3.51 14.09 -6.94
N LEU A 124 -4.54 13.26 -7.13
CA LEU A 124 -4.42 11.90 -7.68
C LEU A 124 -3.53 11.81 -8.92
N SER A 125 -3.76 12.66 -9.92
CA SER A 125 -2.99 12.66 -11.16
C SER A 125 -1.59 13.28 -11.02
N ALA A 126 -1.42 14.23 -10.10
CA ALA A 126 -0.16 14.95 -9.92
C ALA A 126 0.90 14.12 -9.18
N VAL A 127 0.49 13.24 -8.28
CA VAL A 127 1.39 12.33 -7.55
C VAL A 127 1.92 11.24 -8.47
N GLY A 128 1.09 10.71 -9.37
CA GLY A 128 1.47 9.72 -10.36
C GLY A 128 1.84 8.37 -9.78
N ALA A 129 1.23 7.96 -8.65
CA ALA A 129 1.40 6.63 -8.07
C ALA A 129 0.81 5.55 -8.99
N ASP A 130 1.32 4.32 -8.89
CA ASP A 130 0.80 3.17 -9.64
C ASP A 130 -0.53 2.65 -9.05
N CYS A 131 -0.79 2.92 -7.78
CA CYS A 131 -1.99 2.57 -7.04
C CYS A 131 -2.25 3.58 -5.94
N VAL A 132 -3.48 3.70 -5.49
CA VAL A 132 -3.85 4.47 -4.30
C VAL A 132 -4.50 3.58 -3.26
N GLU A 133 -4.24 3.89 -1.99
CA GLU A 133 -4.89 3.24 -0.87
C GLU A 133 -5.65 4.28 -0.06
N VAL A 134 -6.92 4.04 0.18
CA VAL A 134 -7.81 4.94 0.93
C VAL A 134 -8.19 4.35 2.27
N LEU A 135 -8.07 5.16 3.31
CA LEU A 135 -8.43 4.80 4.69
C LEU A 135 -9.40 5.84 5.27
N PRO A 136 -10.40 5.39 6.04
CA PRO A 136 -10.79 4.01 6.31
C PRO A 136 -11.52 3.34 5.13
N GLY A 137 -11.32 2.03 4.97
CA GLY A 137 -11.88 1.22 3.89
C GLY A 137 -13.35 0.84 4.03
N VAL A 138 -13.99 1.21 5.13
CA VAL A 138 -15.40 0.88 5.46
C VAL A 138 -16.40 1.94 4.99
N MET A 139 -16.01 2.75 4.00
CA MET A 139 -16.86 3.85 3.48
C MET A 139 -17.18 3.64 1.98
N PRO A 140 -18.14 2.76 1.62
CA PRO A 140 -18.38 2.37 0.22
C PRO A 140 -18.66 3.58 -0.69
N LYS A 141 -19.48 4.54 -0.26
CA LYS A 141 -19.79 5.76 -1.04
C LYS A 141 -18.53 6.62 -1.31
N VAL A 142 -17.56 6.63 -0.41
CA VAL A 142 -16.31 7.37 -0.61
C VAL A 142 -15.40 6.61 -1.57
N ILE A 143 -15.35 5.29 -1.45
CA ILE A 143 -14.62 4.40 -2.37
C ILE A 143 -15.14 4.59 -3.79
N GLU A 144 -16.45 4.50 -4.02
CA GLU A 144 -17.10 4.75 -5.32
C GLU A 144 -16.69 6.11 -5.90
N ARG A 145 -16.72 7.17 -5.07
CA ARG A 145 -16.32 8.52 -5.49
C ARG A 145 -14.85 8.60 -5.89
N VAL A 146 -13.95 7.94 -5.16
CA VAL A 146 -12.52 7.87 -5.51
C VAL A 146 -12.34 7.14 -6.83
N ILE A 147 -12.96 5.98 -6.99
CA ILE A 147 -12.87 5.16 -8.20
C ILE A 147 -13.38 5.89 -9.44
N SER A 148 -14.45 6.67 -9.31
CA SER A 148 -15.00 7.45 -10.43
C SER A 148 -14.01 8.47 -11.02
N VAL A 149 -12.95 8.83 -10.28
CA VAL A 149 -11.93 9.81 -10.68
C VAL A 149 -10.56 9.16 -10.89
N ALA A 150 -10.26 8.10 -10.13
CA ALA A 150 -8.98 7.43 -10.18
C ALA A 150 -8.76 6.73 -11.54
N LYS A 151 -7.56 6.91 -12.11
CA LYS A 151 -7.11 6.21 -13.32
C LYS A 151 -6.17 5.03 -13.01
N VAL A 152 -5.99 4.75 -11.73
CA VAL A 152 -5.14 3.69 -11.17
C VAL A 152 -5.96 2.85 -10.22
N PRO A 153 -5.53 1.61 -9.90
CA PRO A 153 -6.21 0.75 -8.93
C PRO A 153 -6.41 1.44 -7.59
N VAL A 154 -7.48 1.08 -6.91
CA VAL A 154 -7.85 1.59 -5.59
C VAL A 154 -7.89 0.44 -4.58
N ILE A 155 -7.12 0.55 -3.52
CA ILE A 155 -7.15 -0.36 -2.37
C ILE A 155 -7.96 0.31 -1.25
N ALA A 156 -8.87 -0.44 -0.65
CA ALA A 156 -9.57 -0.04 0.57
C ALA A 156 -8.84 -0.63 1.78
N GLY A 157 -8.40 0.22 2.71
CA GLY A 157 -7.63 -0.20 3.87
C GLY A 157 -8.11 0.43 5.17
N GLY A 158 -7.76 -0.22 6.28
CA GLY A 158 -8.08 0.24 7.63
C GLY A 158 -9.55 0.08 8.03
N LEU A 159 -9.74 -0.32 9.28
CA LEU A 159 -11.03 -0.61 9.93
C LEU A 159 -11.83 -1.76 9.28
N ILE A 160 -11.28 -2.46 8.31
CA ILE A 160 -11.87 -3.67 7.74
C ILE A 160 -11.57 -4.81 8.73
N SER A 161 -12.61 -5.35 9.36
CA SER A 161 -12.46 -6.26 10.48
C SER A 161 -13.02 -7.67 10.20
N ASP A 162 -13.90 -7.77 9.21
CA ASP A 162 -14.54 -9.03 8.86
C ASP A 162 -14.76 -9.18 7.35
N LYS A 163 -15.35 -10.31 6.97
CA LYS A 163 -15.62 -10.65 5.58
C LYS A 163 -16.67 -9.73 4.95
N GLU A 164 -17.64 -9.25 5.72
CA GLU A 164 -18.72 -8.37 5.22
C GLU A 164 -18.16 -7.01 4.85
N ASP A 165 -17.29 -6.44 5.67
CA ASP A 165 -16.55 -5.20 5.38
C ASP A 165 -15.77 -5.34 4.07
N ALA A 166 -15.02 -6.45 3.91
CA ALA A 166 -14.21 -6.71 2.72
C ALA A 166 -15.08 -6.84 1.46
N ILE A 167 -16.19 -7.59 1.53
CA ILE A 167 -17.13 -7.74 0.41
C ILE A 167 -17.72 -6.38 0.05
N THR A 168 -18.18 -5.60 1.02
CA THR A 168 -18.78 -4.28 0.79
C THR A 168 -17.80 -3.34 0.08
N ALA A 169 -16.53 -3.34 0.47
CA ALA A 169 -15.52 -2.51 -0.19
C ALA A 169 -15.22 -2.97 -1.63
N LEU A 170 -15.17 -4.29 -1.89
CA LEU A 170 -15.01 -4.85 -3.24
C LEU A 170 -16.22 -4.55 -4.12
N GLU A 171 -17.44 -4.68 -3.60
CA GLU A 171 -18.69 -4.34 -4.31
C GLU A 171 -18.76 -2.85 -4.65
N ALA A 172 -18.21 -1.98 -3.80
CA ALA A 172 -18.04 -0.55 -4.09
C ALA A 172 -16.99 -0.28 -5.19
N GLY A 173 -16.31 -1.34 -5.68
CA GLY A 173 -15.39 -1.30 -6.81
C GLY A 173 -13.92 -1.21 -6.43
N ALA A 174 -13.53 -1.37 -5.15
CA ALA A 174 -12.12 -1.46 -4.79
C ALA A 174 -11.45 -2.65 -5.51
N ASP A 175 -10.22 -2.45 -6.00
CA ASP A 175 -9.45 -3.49 -6.67
C ASP A 175 -8.77 -4.42 -5.64
N GLY A 176 -8.59 -3.97 -4.39
CA GLY A 176 -7.97 -4.74 -3.31
C GLY A 176 -8.34 -4.24 -1.92
N ILE A 177 -8.03 -5.07 -0.92
CA ILE A 177 -8.32 -4.87 0.51
C ILE A 177 -7.04 -5.09 1.32
N SER A 178 -6.76 -4.17 2.27
CA SER A 178 -5.60 -4.27 3.17
C SER A 178 -5.97 -4.19 4.64
#